data_1c938a06d145d910a1e4e225b71eb54d
#
_entry.id   1c938a06d145d910a1e4e225b71eb54d
#
_cell.length_a   1.000
_cell.length_b   1.000
_cell.length_c   1.000
_cell.angle_alpha   90.00
_cell.angle_beta   90.00
_cell.angle_gamma   90.00
#
_symmetry.space_group_name_H-M   'P 1'
#
loop_
_entity.id
_entity.type
_entity.pdbx_description
1 polymer ?
#
loop_
_entity_poly.entity_id
_entity_poly.type
_entity_poly.pdbx_seq_one_letter_code
_entity_poly.pdbx_strand_id
1 'polypeptide(L)'
;AAGNALLRFKGGMYELRASGGGSLLNGTEKAVERVQRSSAHYAQRPDRDYARLDPTLTSLAGWSVQLNFDKVSGRHWLWGANTKIDSENFEVNDIAQLNGADGWMTNANVRWRETQPGKVFRAYYIQLDANTDTTLRGLMQAGRLRGTVNVTWLIFWTSQINIARDLATTSVSLTRGGPLMARGPGSTTNLNFRNRAASR
;
A
#
# COMPACT_ATOMS: atom_id res chain seq x y z
N ALA A 1 20.00 6.45 6.80
CA ALA A 1 20.64 5.29 6.13
C ALA A 1 19.59 4.30 5.70
N ALA A 2 19.76 3.63 4.56
CA ALA A 2 18.83 2.63 4.05
C ALA A 2 19.59 1.45 3.42
N GLY A 3 18.93 0.29 3.37
CA GLY A 3 19.45 -0.91 2.74
C GLY A 3 18.35 -1.79 2.19
N ASN A 4 18.69 -2.68 1.25
CA ASN A 4 17.78 -3.66 0.71
C ASN A 4 18.46 -5.01 0.49
N ALA A 5 17.66 -6.07 0.45
CA ALA A 5 18.07 -7.42 0.12
C ALA A 5 17.03 -8.07 -0.80
N LEU A 6 17.49 -8.93 -1.71
CA LEU A 6 16.66 -9.73 -2.60
C LEU A 6 17.15 -11.17 -2.56
N LEU A 7 16.24 -12.08 -2.21
CA LEU A 7 16.48 -13.52 -2.27
C LEU A 7 15.53 -14.13 -3.31
N ARG A 8 16.10 -14.95 -4.22
CA ARG A 8 15.37 -15.76 -5.18
C ARG A 8 15.64 -17.22 -4.97
N PHE A 9 14.61 -18.04 -5.00
CA PHE A 9 14.74 -19.47 -4.79
C PHE A 9 13.80 -20.29 -5.67
N LYS A 10 14.01 -21.60 -5.70
CA LYS A 10 13.33 -22.53 -6.63
C LYS A 10 13.37 -22.05 -8.09
N GLY A 11 14.58 -21.75 -8.60
CA GLY A 11 14.77 -21.31 -9.98
C GLY A 11 14.14 -19.94 -10.29
N GLY A 12 14.06 -19.05 -9.30
CA GLY A 12 13.43 -17.72 -9.47
C GLY A 12 11.90 -17.73 -9.38
N MET A 13 11.30 -18.85 -8.97
CA MET A 13 9.84 -18.93 -8.82
C MET A 13 9.33 -18.06 -7.68
N TYR A 14 10.12 -17.92 -6.62
CA TYR A 14 9.77 -17.13 -5.44
C TYR A 14 10.81 -16.03 -5.23
N GLU A 15 10.34 -14.86 -4.83
CA GLU A 15 11.17 -13.73 -4.45
C GLU A 15 10.80 -13.24 -3.06
N LEU A 16 11.81 -13.06 -2.21
CA LEU A 16 11.70 -12.35 -0.95
C LEU A 16 12.55 -11.08 -1.05
N ARG A 17 11.91 -9.94 -0.89
CA ARG A 17 12.58 -8.64 -0.82
C ARG A 17 12.38 -8.06 0.55
N ALA A 18 13.46 -7.58 1.13
CA ALA A 18 13.44 -6.82 2.38
C ALA A 18 14.11 -5.47 2.12
N SER A 19 13.53 -4.40 2.62
CA SER A 19 14.15 -3.09 2.63
C SER A 19 13.87 -2.41 3.96
N GLY A 20 14.77 -1.54 4.37
CA GLY A 20 14.59 -0.77 5.59
C GLY A 20 15.54 0.40 5.65
N GLY A 21 15.18 1.36 6.45
CA GLY A 21 15.99 2.56 6.63
C GLY A 21 15.63 3.29 7.92
N GLY A 22 16.57 4.12 8.35
CA GLY A 22 16.39 5.05 9.45
C GLY A 22 16.53 6.49 8.97
N SER A 23 15.75 7.39 9.56
CA SER A 23 15.84 8.83 9.40
C SER A 23 16.22 9.48 10.74
N LEU A 24 17.03 10.53 10.66
CA LEU A 24 17.35 11.40 11.78
C LEU A 24 17.25 12.83 11.29
N LEU A 25 16.30 13.57 11.82
CA LEU A 25 16.12 14.99 11.59
C LEU A 25 16.68 15.75 12.80
N ASN A 26 17.53 16.75 12.56
CA ASN A 26 18.01 17.67 13.58
C ASN A 26 17.68 19.10 13.16
N GLY A 27 17.28 19.93 14.11
CA GLY A 27 16.93 21.33 13.82
C GLY A 27 16.63 22.13 15.07
N THR A 28 16.21 23.37 14.87
CA THR A 28 15.67 24.15 15.96
C THR A 28 14.34 23.59 16.45
N GLU A 29 13.95 23.86 17.70
CA GLU A 29 12.66 23.48 18.26
C GLU A 29 11.49 23.82 17.32
N LYS A 30 11.48 25.04 16.75
CA LYS A 30 10.44 25.47 15.80
C LYS A 30 10.43 24.67 14.50
N ALA A 31 11.59 24.26 14.00
CA ALA A 31 11.69 23.45 12.79
C ALA A 31 11.16 22.04 13.04
N VAL A 32 11.56 21.43 14.15
CA VAL A 32 11.13 20.10 14.55
C VAL A 32 9.62 20.09 14.89
N GLU A 33 9.10 21.09 15.59
CA GLU A 33 7.67 21.23 15.85
C GLU A 33 6.87 21.33 14.55
N ARG A 34 7.36 22.08 13.53
CA ARG A 34 6.70 22.16 12.21
C ARG A 34 6.58 20.79 11.55
N VAL A 35 7.63 19.97 11.64
CA VAL A 35 7.58 18.60 11.11
C VAL A 35 6.58 17.74 11.87
N GLN A 36 6.58 17.79 13.19
CA GLN A 36 5.60 17.06 14.02
C GLN A 36 4.15 17.44 13.67
N ARG A 37 3.88 18.70 13.32
CA ARG A 37 2.54 19.20 12.92
C ARG A 37 2.21 18.96 11.45
N SER A 38 3.17 18.53 10.65
CA SER A 38 2.96 18.30 9.21
C SER A 38 1.90 17.23 8.93
N SER A 39 1.43 17.20 7.69
CA SER A 39 0.45 16.18 7.26
C SER A 39 0.97 14.74 7.30
N ALA A 40 2.28 14.56 7.31
CA ALA A 40 2.91 13.25 7.46
C ALA A 40 2.85 12.71 8.89
N HIS A 41 2.77 13.58 9.90
CA HIS A 41 2.87 13.19 11.30
C HIS A 41 1.61 13.48 12.12
N TYR A 42 1.05 14.70 12.04
CA TYR A 42 -0.11 15.13 12.84
C TYR A 42 0.02 14.77 14.34
N ALA A 43 1.19 15.06 14.95
CA ALA A 43 1.46 14.72 16.36
C ALA A 43 0.53 15.43 17.36
N GLN A 44 -0.15 16.49 16.95
CA GLN A 44 -1.16 17.21 17.74
C GLN A 44 -2.51 16.50 17.86
N ARG A 45 -2.73 15.36 17.21
CA ARG A 45 -4.00 14.63 17.27
C ARG A 45 -4.33 14.20 18.70
N PRO A 46 -5.59 14.37 19.14
CA PRO A 46 -6.00 14.03 20.50
C PRO A 46 -5.99 12.51 20.78
N ASP A 47 -6.07 11.65 19.76
CA ASP A 47 -6.02 10.18 19.87
C ASP A 47 -4.59 9.64 19.98
N ARG A 48 -3.57 10.48 19.84
CA ARG A 48 -2.17 10.08 19.75
C ARG A 48 -1.48 10.23 21.11
N ASP A 49 -1.75 9.31 22.03
CA ASP A 49 -1.20 9.30 23.38
C ASP A 49 0.25 8.79 23.48
N TYR A 50 0.71 8.05 22.47
CA TYR A 50 2.02 7.37 22.42
C TYR A 50 3.11 8.16 21.66
N ALA A 51 2.74 9.17 20.87
CA ALA A 51 3.68 10.03 20.13
C ALA A 51 3.10 11.45 20.05
N ARG A 52 2.97 12.09 21.20
CA ARG A 52 2.41 13.45 21.33
C ARG A 52 3.36 14.50 20.79
N LEU A 53 2.76 15.60 20.36
CA LEU A 53 3.50 16.81 20.05
C LEU A 53 4.34 17.27 21.24
N ASP A 54 5.64 17.38 21.02
CA ASP A 54 6.59 17.97 21.98
C ASP A 54 7.34 19.14 21.32
N PRO A 55 7.00 20.39 21.67
CA PRO A 55 7.60 21.57 21.06
C PRO A 55 9.04 21.83 21.52
N THR A 56 9.57 21.08 22.48
CA THR A 56 10.95 21.24 23.00
C THR A 56 11.96 20.34 22.28
N LEU A 57 11.51 19.46 21.41
CA LEU A 57 12.40 18.57 20.68
C LEU A 57 13.22 19.32 19.63
N THR A 58 14.50 18.98 19.56
CA THR A 58 15.45 19.45 18.55
C THR A 58 15.85 18.34 17.55
N SER A 59 15.37 17.13 17.76
CA SER A 59 15.61 16.00 16.86
C SER A 59 14.42 15.04 16.82
N LEU A 60 14.25 14.38 15.66
CA LEU A 60 13.32 13.25 15.46
C LEU A 60 14.07 12.10 14.83
N ALA A 61 13.94 10.92 15.41
CA ALA A 61 14.49 9.68 14.87
C ALA A 61 13.36 8.71 14.53
N GLY A 62 13.44 8.10 13.34
CA GLY A 62 12.45 7.16 12.89
C GLY A 62 13.04 6.07 12.01
N TRP A 63 12.23 5.05 11.73
CA TRP A 63 12.61 3.92 10.89
C TRP A 63 11.44 3.44 10.06
N SER A 64 11.78 2.78 8.96
CA SER A 64 10.84 2.10 8.05
C SER A 64 11.38 0.74 7.69
N VAL A 65 10.49 -0.26 7.64
CA VAL A 65 10.80 -1.62 7.18
C VAL A 65 9.72 -2.06 6.22
N GLN A 66 10.12 -2.70 5.13
CA GLN A 66 9.22 -3.29 4.15
C GLN A 66 9.68 -4.71 3.80
N LEU A 67 8.72 -5.63 3.77
CA LEU A 67 8.91 -7.01 3.32
C LEU A 67 7.94 -7.30 2.19
N ASN A 68 8.43 -7.96 1.13
CA ASN A 68 7.62 -8.46 0.03
C ASN A 68 7.95 -9.93 -0.17
N PHE A 69 6.92 -10.76 -0.28
CA PHE A 69 7.08 -12.17 -0.58
C PHE A 69 6.15 -12.55 -1.72
N ASP A 70 6.73 -12.95 -2.85
CA ASP A 70 6.01 -13.14 -4.10
C ASP A 70 6.29 -14.50 -4.72
N LYS A 71 5.26 -15.14 -5.23
CA LYS A 71 5.38 -16.18 -6.24
C LYS A 71 5.24 -15.54 -7.62
N VAL A 72 6.37 -15.26 -8.28
CA VAL A 72 6.44 -14.47 -9.52
C VAL A 72 6.30 -15.30 -10.78
N SER A 73 6.47 -16.64 -10.69
CA SER A 73 6.32 -17.52 -11.85
C SER A 73 5.52 -18.78 -11.51
N GLY A 74 4.98 -19.41 -12.55
CA GLY A 74 4.15 -20.59 -12.49
C GLY A 74 3.08 -20.56 -13.58
N ARG A 75 2.51 -21.71 -13.91
CA ARG A 75 1.52 -21.83 -14.99
C ARG A 75 0.26 -21.03 -14.67
N HIS A 76 -0.36 -21.29 -13.55
CA HIS A 76 -1.67 -20.73 -13.21
C HIS A 76 -1.61 -19.80 -12.00
N TRP A 77 -1.06 -20.25 -10.87
CA TRP A 77 -1.11 -19.54 -9.62
C TRP A 77 0.07 -18.61 -9.40
N LEU A 78 -0.23 -17.33 -9.23
CA LEU A 78 0.69 -16.30 -8.75
C LEU A 78 0.08 -15.68 -7.50
N TRP A 79 0.90 -15.25 -6.57
CA TRP A 79 0.46 -14.54 -5.39
C TRP A 79 1.59 -13.68 -4.83
N GLY A 80 1.21 -12.69 -4.05
CA GLY A 80 2.16 -11.83 -3.37
C GLY A 80 1.58 -11.32 -2.06
N ALA A 81 2.47 -11.07 -1.13
CA ALA A 81 2.18 -10.36 0.11
C ALA A 81 3.26 -9.31 0.36
N ASN A 82 2.84 -8.11 0.70
CA ASN A 82 3.70 -7.00 1.05
C ASN A 82 3.27 -6.45 2.39
N THR A 83 4.22 -6.14 3.25
CA THR A 83 3.97 -5.38 4.47
C THR A 83 5.01 -4.27 4.62
N LYS A 84 4.57 -3.10 5.05
CA LYS A 84 5.43 -1.95 5.34
C LYS A 84 5.03 -1.36 6.68
N ILE A 85 6.02 -1.07 7.51
CA ILE A 85 5.84 -0.44 8.81
C ILE A 85 6.70 0.80 8.84
N ASP A 86 6.08 1.94 9.14
CA ASP A 86 6.74 3.23 9.36
C ASP A 86 6.53 3.64 10.82
N SER A 87 7.63 3.93 11.53
CA SER A 87 7.54 4.48 12.87
C SER A 87 6.96 5.89 12.87
N GLU A 88 6.50 6.37 14.02
CA GLU A 88 5.79 7.65 14.19
C GLU A 88 6.61 8.87 13.75
N ASN A 89 7.92 8.80 13.91
CA ASN A 89 8.85 9.90 13.63
C ASN A 89 9.68 9.66 12.37
N PHE A 90 9.31 8.68 11.55
CA PHE A 90 10.01 8.46 10.29
C PHE A 90 9.77 9.63 9.33
N GLU A 91 10.86 10.26 8.86
CA GLU A 91 10.79 11.46 8.02
C GLU A 91 11.79 11.37 6.86
N VAL A 92 11.31 11.53 5.64
CA VAL A 92 12.11 11.47 4.41
C VAL A 92 11.67 12.49 3.35
N ASN A 93 10.81 13.46 3.71
CA ASN A 93 10.26 14.41 2.73
C ASN A 93 11.31 15.28 2.03
N ASP A 94 12.53 15.35 2.55
CA ASP A 94 13.64 16.05 1.88
C ASP A 94 14.17 15.30 0.65
N ILE A 95 13.98 13.98 0.59
CA ILE A 95 14.53 13.11 -0.47
C ILE A 95 13.47 12.25 -1.16
N ALA A 96 12.29 12.10 -0.55
CA ALA A 96 11.18 11.29 -1.06
C ALA A 96 9.86 11.83 -0.52
N GLN A 97 8.74 11.41 -1.10
CA GLN A 97 7.42 11.79 -0.60
C GLN A 97 6.96 10.81 0.48
N LEU A 98 6.70 11.31 1.69
CA LEU A 98 6.05 10.61 2.79
C LEU A 98 4.61 11.12 2.93
N ASN A 99 3.62 10.27 2.70
CA ASN A 99 2.21 10.65 2.85
C ASN A 99 1.71 10.52 4.29
N GLY A 100 2.34 9.69 5.08
CA GLY A 100 2.06 9.50 6.51
C GLY A 100 3.07 8.56 7.15
N ALA A 101 3.52 8.91 8.33
CA ALA A 101 4.24 8.06 9.26
C ALA A 101 3.24 7.36 10.20
N ASP A 102 3.73 6.57 11.17
CA ASP A 102 2.86 5.89 12.13
C ASP A 102 1.88 4.93 11.45
N GLY A 103 2.40 4.06 10.57
CA GLY A 103 1.55 3.19 9.79
C GLY A 103 2.07 1.75 9.65
N TRP A 104 1.13 0.84 9.58
CA TRP A 104 1.34 -0.54 9.17
C TRP A 104 0.43 -0.85 7.98
N MET A 105 1.02 -0.85 6.80
CA MET A 105 0.34 -1.20 5.55
C MET A 105 0.58 -2.66 5.22
N THR A 106 -0.47 -3.37 4.81
CA THR A 106 -0.40 -4.74 4.32
C THR A 106 -1.19 -4.86 3.03
N ASN A 107 -0.58 -5.49 2.03
CA ASN A 107 -1.21 -5.82 0.77
C ASN A 107 -1.00 -7.31 0.51
N ALA A 108 -2.04 -8.01 0.09
CA ALA A 108 -1.97 -9.38 -0.36
C ALA A 108 -2.76 -9.55 -1.65
N ASN A 109 -2.27 -10.39 -2.55
CA ASN A 109 -3.01 -10.73 -3.76
C ASN A 109 -2.82 -12.21 -4.10
N VAL A 110 -3.82 -12.76 -4.77
CA VAL A 110 -3.76 -14.07 -5.40
C VAL A 110 -4.38 -13.98 -6.79
N ARG A 111 -3.68 -14.52 -7.78
CA ARG A 111 -4.11 -14.56 -9.17
C ARG A 111 -4.07 -15.97 -9.70
N TRP A 112 -5.17 -16.38 -10.27
CA TRP A 112 -5.22 -17.53 -11.15
C TRP A 112 -5.30 -17.06 -12.60
N ARG A 113 -4.47 -17.63 -13.48
CA ARG A 113 -4.41 -17.24 -14.90
C ARG A 113 -4.32 -18.43 -15.82
N GLU A 114 -4.87 -18.29 -17.01
CA GLU A 114 -4.62 -19.12 -18.17
C GLU A 114 -4.09 -18.25 -19.32
N THR A 115 -2.94 -18.66 -19.85
CA THR A 115 -2.25 -17.93 -20.91
C THR A 115 -2.16 -18.70 -22.22
N GLN A 116 -2.57 -19.97 -22.22
CA GLN A 116 -2.63 -20.76 -23.44
C GLN A 116 -3.97 -20.54 -24.14
N PRO A 117 -3.97 -20.19 -25.43
CA PRO A 117 -5.20 -20.00 -26.19
C PRO A 117 -6.06 -21.27 -26.21
N GLY A 118 -7.32 -21.11 -25.83
CA GLY A 118 -8.35 -22.15 -25.94
C GLY A 118 -9.30 -21.89 -27.11
N LYS A 119 -10.47 -22.53 -27.07
CA LYS A 119 -11.48 -22.40 -28.14
C LYS A 119 -12.28 -21.09 -28.10
N VAL A 120 -12.33 -20.40 -26.96
CA VAL A 120 -13.15 -19.19 -26.73
C VAL A 120 -12.28 -18.02 -26.31
N PHE A 121 -11.34 -18.26 -25.41
CA PHE A 121 -10.48 -17.25 -24.84
C PHE A 121 -9.05 -17.43 -25.31
N ARG A 122 -8.35 -16.32 -25.55
CA ARG A 122 -6.91 -16.30 -25.79
C ARG A 122 -6.13 -16.37 -24.48
N ALA A 123 -6.57 -15.63 -23.47
CA ALA A 123 -6.02 -15.64 -22.12
C ALA A 123 -7.06 -15.07 -21.14
N TYR A 124 -6.96 -15.43 -19.88
CA TYR A 124 -7.75 -14.79 -18.84
C TYR A 124 -7.07 -14.91 -17.47
N TYR A 125 -7.47 -14.05 -16.55
CA TYR A 125 -7.12 -14.18 -15.15
C TYR A 125 -8.24 -13.73 -14.23
N ILE A 126 -8.25 -14.32 -13.04
CA ILE A 126 -9.06 -13.90 -11.90
C ILE A 126 -8.07 -13.52 -10.80
N GLN A 127 -8.24 -12.37 -10.19
CA GLN A 127 -7.40 -11.87 -9.12
C GLN A 127 -8.23 -11.38 -7.95
N LEU A 128 -7.80 -11.69 -6.75
CA LEU A 128 -8.27 -11.12 -5.51
C LEU A 128 -7.14 -10.33 -4.88
N ASP A 129 -7.45 -9.12 -4.43
CA ASP A 129 -6.52 -8.22 -3.72
C ASP A 129 -7.15 -7.83 -2.39
N ALA A 130 -6.34 -7.79 -1.33
CA ALA A 130 -6.68 -7.26 -0.03
C ALA A 130 -5.64 -6.23 0.39
N ASN A 131 -6.09 -5.04 0.82
CA ASN A 131 -5.23 -3.97 1.28
C ASN A 131 -5.73 -3.49 2.64
N THR A 132 -4.83 -3.28 3.57
CA THR A 132 -5.11 -2.63 4.85
C THR A 132 -4.05 -1.60 5.17
N ASP A 133 -4.47 -0.53 5.82
CA ASP A 133 -3.60 0.48 6.41
C ASP A 133 -4.11 0.77 7.81
N THR A 134 -3.25 0.60 8.80
CA THR A 134 -3.55 0.80 10.21
C THR A 134 -2.48 1.68 10.83
N THR A 135 -2.82 2.46 11.86
CA THR A 135 -1.80 3.03 12.73
C THR A 135 -1.09 1.91 13.49
N LEU A 136 0.07 2.19 14.09
CA LEU A 136 0.78 1.21 14.94
C LEU A 136 -0.02 0.78 16.18
N ARG A 137 -1.05 1.54 16.55
CA ARG A 137 -2.01 1.19 17.60
C ARG A 137 -3.24 0.41 17.11
N GLY A 138 -3.24 0.00 15.83
CA GLY A 138 -4.30 -0.85 15.26
C GLY A 138 -5.55 -0.10 14.79
N LEU A 139 -5.53 1.23 14.71
CA LEU A 139 -6.63 2.00 14.15
C LEU A 139 -6.63 1.86 12.62
N MET A 140 -7.64 1.22 12.06
CA MET A 140 -7.76 1.02 10.62
C MET A 140 -8.10 2.32 9.89
N GLN A 141 -7.18 2.78 9.03
CA GLN A 141 -7.30 4.00 8.23
C GLN A 141 -7.79 3.72 6.80
N ALA A 142 -7.41 2.58 6.26
CA ALA A 142 -7.91 2.08 4.97
C ALA A 142 -8.06 0.57 5.01
N GLY A 143 -9.06 0.07 4.31
CA GLY A 143 -9.28 -1.36 4.10
C GLY A 143 -10.05 -1.55 2.80
N ARG A 144 -9.54 -2.39 1.90
CA ARG A 144 -10.19 -2.67 0.61
C ARG A 144 -9.99 -4.11 0.20
N LEU A 145 -11.08 -4.71 -0.26
CA LEU A 145 -11.06 -5.98 -0.98
C LEU A 145 -11.43 -5.71 -2.43
N ARG A 146 -10.71 -6.30 -3.38
CA ARG A 146 -10.98 -6.15 -4.81
C ARG A 146 -10.94 -7.50 -5.50
N GLY A 147 -11.95 -7.76 -6.32
CA GLY A 147 -11.97 -8.85 -7.29
C GLY A 147 -11.81 -8.30 -8.70
N THR A 148 -10.94 -8.90 -9.50
CA THR A 148 -10.72 -8.56 -10.90
C THR A 148 -10.86 -9.80 -11.75
N VAL A 149 -11.66 -9.73 -12.80
CA VAL A 149 -11.70 -10.70 -13.91
C VAL A 149 -11.28 -9.97 -15.17
N ASN A 150 -10.30 -10.52 -15.87
CA ASN A 150 -9.85 -10.02 -17.16
C ASN A 150 -9.84 -11.14 -18.17
N VAL A 151 -10.41 -10.89 -19.35
CA VAL A 151 -10.50 -11.86 -20.46
C VAL A 151 -10.00 -11.20 -21.72
N THR A 152 -9.06 -11.87 -22.40
CA THR A 152 -8.68 -11.57 -23.78
C THR A 152 -9.33 -12.61 -24.70
N TRP A 153 -10.21 -12.17 -25.56
CA TRP A 153 -10.95 -12.99 -26.52
C TRP A 153 -10.06 -13.38 -27.70
N LEU A 154 -10.46 -14.40 -28.46
CA LEU A 154 -9.74 -14.81 -29.68
C LEU A 154 -9.61 -13.67 -30.71
N ILE A 155 -10.59 -12.79 -30.77
CA ILE A 155 -10.63 -11.62 -31.67
C ILE A 155 -9.85 -10.40 -31.13
N PHE A 156 -8.99 -10.58 -30.12
CA PHE A 156 -8.15 -9.56 -29.47
C PHE A 156 -8.91 -8.46 -28.70
N TRP A 157 -10.20 -8.58 -28.52
CA TRP A 157 -10.91 -7.75 -27.57
C TRP A 157 -10.52 -8.12 -26.14
N THR A 158 -10.54 -7.14 -25.26
CA THR A 158 -10.32 -7.37 -23.84
C THR A 158 -11.53 -6.88 -23.05
N SER A 159 -12.04 -7.71 -22.17
CA SER A 159 -13.08 -7.38 -21.21
C SER A 159 -12.52 -7.46 -19.80
N GLN A 160 -12.80 -6.46 -18.98
CA GLN A 160 -12.35 -6.43 -17.58
C GLN A 160 -13.49 -6.01 -16.67
N ILE A 161 -13.66 -6.74 -15.59
CA ILE A 161 -14.59 -6.44 -14.50
C ILE A 161 -13.77 -6.26 -13.23
N ASN A 162 -13.97 -5.15 -12.54
CA ASN A 162 -13.42 -4.91 -11.20
C ASN A 162 -14.57 -4.62 -10.25
N ILE A 163 -14.60 -5.34 -9.14
CA ILE A 163 -15.53 -5.12 -8.03
C ILE A 163 -14.66 -4.85 -6.81
N ALA A 164 -14.87 -3.73 -6.14
CA ALA A 164 -14.15 -3.40 -4.93
C ALA A 164 -15.12 -3.06 -3.80
N ARG A 165 -14.74 -3.45 -2.58
CA ARG A 165 -15.40 -3.12 -1.33
C ARG A 165 -14.42 -2.41 -0.43
N ASP A 166 -14.72 -1.15 -0.10
CA ASP A 166 -14.05 -0.42 0.96
C ASP A 166 -14.69 -0.77 2.30
N LEU A 167 -13.87 -1.05 3.29
CA LEU A 167 -14.31 -1.35 4.64
C LEU A 167 -14.62 -0.06 5.41
N ALA A 168 -15.40 -0.16 6.47
CA ALA A 168 -15.54 0.94 7.42
C ALA A 168 -14.21 1.21 8.11
N THR A 169 -13.78 2.47 8.14
CA THR A 169 -12.46 2.87 8.64
C THR A 169 -12.54 4.18 9.39
N THR A 170 -11.41 4.61 9.96
CA THR A 170 -11.31 5.90 10.65
C THR A 170 -10.17 6.71 10.03
N SER A 171 -10.44 7.91 9.60
CA SER A 171 -9.42 8.78 9.03
C SER A 171 -8.76 9.65 10.08
N VAL A 172 -7.44 9.67 10.09
CA VAL A 172 -6.59 10.56 10.90
C VAL A 172 -6.25 11.87 10.17
N SER A 173 -6.44 11.91 8.84
CA SER A 173 -6.00 13.03 8.00
C SER A 173 -7.13 14.00 7.63
N LEU A 174 -8.41 13.59 7.66
CA LEU A 174 -9.54 14.42 7.24
C LEU A 174 -9.70 15.70 8.06
N THR A 175 -9.36 15.67 9.32
CA THR A 175 -9.45 16.82 10.25
C THR A 175 -8.13 17.57 10.38
N ARG A 176 -7.08 17.18 9.61
CA ARG A 176 -5.75 17.81 9.62
C ARG A 176 -5.14 17.92 11.02
N GLY A 177 -5.21 16.82 11.78
CA GLY A 177 -4.69 16.76 13.15
C GLY A 177 -5.72 17.08 14.25
N GLY A 178 -6.99 17.18 13.91
CA GLY A 178 -8.12 17.23 14.83
C GLY A 178 -8.63 15.83 15.22
N PRO A 179 -9.84 15.73 15.77
CA PRO A 179 -10.47 14.47 16.16
C PRO A 179 -10.62 13.49 14.98
N LEU A 180 -10.64 12.21 15.29
CA LEU A 180 -10.85 11.14 14.32
C LEU A 180 -12.21 11.26 13.65
N MET A 181 -12.25 10.97 12.34
CA MET A 181 -13.49 10.88 11.58
C MET A 181 -13.73 9.48 11.04
N ALA A 182 -14.91 8.94 11.28
CA ALA A 182 -15.33 7.67 10.70
C ALA A 182 -15.60 7.83 9.20
N ARG A 183 -15.20 6.81 8.43
CA ARG A 183 -15.55 6.63 7.03
C ARG A 183 -16.43 5.40 6.89
N GLY A 184 -17.60 5.56 6.30
CA GLY A 184 -18.49 4.45 5.96
C GLY A 184 -17.89 3.52 4.91
N PRO A 185 -18.41 2.29 4.82
CA PRO A 185 -18.01 1.36 3.77
C PRO A 185 -18.55 1.82 2.41
N GLY A 186 -17.84 1.43 1.35
CA GLY A 186 -18.22 1.75 -0.02
C GLY A 186 -18.07 0.56 -0.95
N SER A 187 -18.71 0.60 -2.11
CA SER A 187 -18.51 -0.39 -3.16
C SER A 187 -18.35 0.30 -4.51
N THR A 188 -17.47 -0.23 -5.34
CA THR A 188 -17.21 0.29 -6.67
C THR A 188 -17.19 -0.86 -7.65
N THR A 189 -17.89 -0.70 -8.78
CA THR A 189 -17.85 -1.65 -9.90
C THR A 189 -17.42 -0.91 -11.16
N ASN A 190 -16.42 -1.43 -11.84
CA ASN A 190 -15.92 -0.89 -13.11
C ASN A 190 -15.93 -1.98 -14.17
N LEU A 191 -16.48 -1.64 -15.34
CA LEU A 191 -16.49 -2.48 -16.53
C LEU A 191 -15.67 -1.78 -17.63
N ASN A 192 -14.74 -2.49 -18.23
CA ASN A 192 -13.92 -2.01 -19.33
C ASN A 192 -13.98 -2.97 -20.49
N PHE A 193 -14.23 -2.42 -21.69
CA PHE A 193 -14.13 -3.14 -22.95
C PHE A 193 -13.16 -2.39 -23.86
N ARG A 194 -12.17 -3.08 -24.37
CA ARG A 194 -11.18 -2.49 -25.29
C ARG A 194 -11.00 -3.37 -26.51
N ASN A 195 -11.03 -2.75 -27.66
CA ASN A 195 -10.55 -3.35 -28.90
C ASN A 195 -9.10 -2.91 -29.11
N ARG A 196 -8.17 -3.87 -29.20
CA ARG A 196 -6.85 -3.63 -29.75
C ARG A 196 -6.90 -4.00 -31.25
N ALA A 197 -7.65 -3.25 -32.02
CA ALA A 197 -7.40 -3.25 -33.45
C ALA A 197 -5.96 -2.74 -33.64
N ALA A 198 -5.09 -3.56 -34.22
CA ALA A 198 -3.78 -3.10 -34.61
C ALA A 198 -4.01 -1.88 -35.50
N SER A 199 -3.48 -0.74 -35.13
CA SER A 199 -3.31 0.37 -36.04
C SER A 199 -2.42 -0.17 -37.17
N ARG A 200 -3.00 -0.38 -38.32
CA ARG A 200 -2.26 -0.61 -39.59
C ARG A 200 -1.52 0.64 -39.96
#